data_37c8498d3ca7dcdc3fc40e5b9067f53e
#
_entry.id   37c8498d3ca7dcdc3fc40e5b9067f53e
#
_cell.length_a   1.000
_cell.length_b   1.000
_cell.length_c   1.000
_cell.angle_alpha   90.00
_cell.angle_beta   90.00
_cell.angle_gamma   90.00
#
_symmetry.space_group_name_H-M   'P 1'
#
loop_
_entity.id
_entity.type
_entity.pdbx_description
1 polymer ?
#
loop_
_entity_poly.entity_id
_entity_poly.type
_entity_poly.pdbx_seq_one_letter_code
_entity_poly.pdbx_strand_id
1 'polypeptide(L)' 'MDKDILKKIIIDEIQYADIAFVGDDCNLKLSVTSNQFSGVPIIQQHRMILNLLKNNFESGELHALSLETHSKG' A
#
# COMPACT_ATOMS: atom_id res chain seq x y z
N MET A 1 -11.29 -8.03 -6.64
CA MET A 1 -9.88 -7.68 -6.43
C MET A 1 -9.24 -8.66 -5.46
N ASP A 2 -8.02 -9.08 -5.76
CA ASP A 2 -7.30 -10.03 -4.92
C ASP A 2 -6.31 -9.30 -4.01
N LYS A 3 -6.62 -9.25 -2.72
CA LYS A 3 -5.79 -8.56 -1.74
C LYS A 3 -4.42 -9.24 -1.58
N ASP A 4 -4.34 -10.54 -1.79
CA ASP A 4 -3.06 -11.26 -1.70
C ASP A 4 -2.12 -10.86 -2.81
N ILE A 5 -2.63 -10.58 -4.01
CA ILE A 5 -1.82 -10.07 -5.11
C ILE A 5 -1.27 -8.69 -4.79
N LEU A 6 -2.11 -7.79 -4.24
CA LEU A 6 -1.66 -6.46 -3.84
C LEU A 6 -0.60 -6.53 -2.76
N LYS A 7 -0.82 -7.39 -1.77
CA LYS A 7 0.14 -7.59 -0.69
C LYS A 7 1.49 -8.07 -1.22
N LYS A 8 1.48 -9.02 -2.15
CA LYS A 8 2.69 -9.54 -2.75
C LYS A 8 3.45 -8.46 -3.52
N ILE A 9 2.75 -7.63 -4.29
CA ILE A 9 3.37 -6.52 -5.02
C ILE A 9 4.11 -5.60 -4.06
N ILE A 10 3.49 -5.26 -2.94
CA ILE A 10 4.09 -4.37 -1.95
C ILE A 10 5.28 -5.03 -1.27
N ILE A 11 5.16 -6.29 -0.85
CA ILE A 11 6.24 -6.99 -0.14
C ILE A 11 7.44 -7.24 -1.04
N ASP A 12 7.23 -7.47 -2.33
CA ASP A 12 8.33 -7.65 -3.28
C ASP A 12 9.24 -6.41 -3.36
N GLU A 13 8.67 -5.22 -3.17
CA GLU A 13 9.44 -3.96 -3.20
C GLU A 13 9.83 -3.46 -1.81
N ILE A 14 8.97 -3.69 -0.83
CA ILE A 14 9.17 -3.25 0.55
C ILE A 14 9.19 -4.48 1.44
N GLN A 15 10.35 -5.10 1.55
CA GLN A 15 10.52 -6.34 2.31
C GLN A 15 10.21 -6.13 3.79
N TYR A 16 9.62 -7.14 4.39
CA TYR A 16 9.26 -7.16 5.82
C TYR A 16 8.24 -6.08 6.22
N ALA A 17 7.48 -5.55 5.24
CA ALA A 17 6.40 -4.63 5.56
C ALA A 17 5.25 -5.37 6.24
N ASP A 18 4.65 -4.71 7.24
CA ASP A 18 3.40 -5.17 7.82
C ASP A 18 2.25 -4.52 7.05
N ILE A 19 1.39 -5.35 6.47
CA ILE A 19 0.32 -4.89 5.60
C ILE A 19 -1.01 -5.33 6.18
N ALA A 20 -1.94 -4.39 6.28
CA ALA A 20 -3.30 -4.67 6.73
C ALA A 20 -4.31 -4.05 5.76
N PHE A 21 -5.37 -4.78 5.48
CA PHE A 21 -6.49 -4.29 4.68
C PHE A 21 -7.75 -4.25 5.54
N VAL A 22 -8.49 -3.16 5.45
CA VAL A 22 -9.76 -2.98 6.14
C VAL A 22 -10.78 -2.43 5.15
N GLY A 23 -12.00 -2.94 5.21
CA GLY A 23 -13.07 -2.49 4.33
C GLY A 23 -13.32 -3.45 3.17
N ASP A 24 -14.10 -2.99 2.21
CA ASP A 24 -14.46 -3.77 1.03
C ASP A 24 -13.80 -3.22 -0.23
N ASP A 25 -14.11 -3.84 -1.40
CA ASP A 25 -13.47 -3.46 -2.65
C ASP A 25 -13.79 -2.02 -3.09
N CYS A 26 -14.90 -1.45 -2.63
CA CYS A 26 -15.30 -0.08 -2.97
C CYS A 26 -14.70 0.95 -2.02
N ASN A 27 -14.44 0.57 -0.77
CA ASN A 27 -13.89 1.45 0.25
C ASN A 27 -12.79 0.73 1.02
N LEU A 28 -11.72 0.42 0.32
CA LEU A 28 -10.61 -0.31 0.90
C LEU A 28 -9.64 0.64 1.59
N LYS A 29 -9.25 0.28 2.80
CA LYS A 29 -8.18 0.95 3.54
C LYS A 29 -6.97 0.04 3.60
N LEU A 30 -5.83 0.56 3.16
CA LEU A 30 -4.55 -0.15 3.19
C LEU A 30 -3.63 0.52 4.20
N SER A 31 -3.11 -0.27 5.13
CA SER A 31 -2.12 0.19 6.09
C SER A 31 -0.81 -0.54 5.84
N VAL A 32 0.28 0.21 5.65
CA VAL A 32 1.61 -0.35 5.41
C VAL A 32 2.58 0.21 6.45
N THR A 33 3.21 -0.67 7.22
CA THR A 33 4.21 -0.29 8.21
C THR A 33 5.55 -0.90 7.82
N SER A 34 6.58 -0.07 7.74
CA SER A 34 7.90 -0.54 7.35
C SER A 34 8.99 0.33 7.95
N ASN A 35 10.12 -0.28 8.31
CA ASN A 35 11.28 0.49 8.74
C ASN A 35 11.94 1.25 7.57
N GLN A 36 11.62 0.91 6.32
CA GLN A 36 12.08 1.67 5.15
C GLN A 36 11.47 3.07 5.10
N PHE A 37 10.38 3.30 5.82
CA PHE A 37 9.74 4.61 5.88
C PHE A 37 10.37 5.54 6.91
N SER A 38 11.31 5.04 7.72
CA SER A 38 12.00 5.86 8.73
C SER A 38 12.75 7.00 8.05
N GLY A 39 12.47 8.24 8.48
CA GLY A 39 13.09 9.42 7.90
C GLY A 39 12.53 9.85 6.54
N VAL A 40 11.55 9.14 6.00
CA VAL A 40 10.93 9.47 4.72
C VAL A 40 9.68 10.32 4.97
N PRO A 41 9.53 11.48 4.28
CA PRO A 41 8.31 12.28 4.42
C PRO A 41 7.06 11.50 4.05
N ILE A 42 5.96 11.78 4.73
CA ILE A 42 4.71 11.02 4.57
C ILE A 42 4.22 11.02 3.11
N ILE A 43 4.36 12.14 2.41
CA ILE A 43 3.95 12.22 1.00
C ILE A 43 4.76 11.25 0.14
N GLN A 44 6.05 11.14 0.39
CA GLN A 44 6.90 10.20 -0.36
C GLN A 44 6.57 8.75 -0.02
N GLN A 45 6.25 8.46 1.24
CA GLN A 45 5.80 7.13 1.64
C GLN A 45 4.55 6.73 0.85
N HIS A 46 3.58 7.62 0.75
CA HIS A 46 2.35 7.36 0.00
C HIS A 46 2.64 7.17 -1.49
N ARG A 47 3.51 7.97 -2.06
CA ARG A 47 3.89 7.84 -3.48
C ARG A 47 4.54 6.51 -3.79
N MET A 48 5.39 6.00 -2.89
CA MET A 48 6.02 4.70 -3.07
C MET A 48 4.97 3.60 -3.23
N ILE A 49 3.97 3.61 -2.36
CA ILE A 49 2.90 2.60 -2.42
C ILE A 49 2.01 2.81 -3.64
N LEU A 50 1.61 4.04 -3.93
CA LEU A 50 0.74 4.33 -5.06
C LEU A 50 1.40 3.98 -6.40
N ASN A 51 2.70 4.20 -6.52
CA ASN A 51 3.43 3.82 -7.73
C ASN A 51 3.44 2.30 -7.93
N LEU A 52 3.55 1.53 -6.86
CA LEU A 52 3.51 0.07 -6.94
C LEU A 52 2.14 -0.43 -7.41
N LEU A 53 1.08 0.28 -7.06
CA LEU A 53 -0.30 -0.13 -7.37
C LEU A 53 -0.89 0.60 -8.58
N LYS A 54 -0.08 1.36 -9.28
CA LYS A 54 -0.54 2.20 -10.40
C LYS A 54 -1.33 1.41 -11.44
N ASN A 55 -0.81 0.24 -11.84
CA ASN A 55 -1.47 -0.57 -12.87
C ASN A 55 -2.82 -1.08 -12.41
N ASN A 56 -2.99 -1.35 -11.12
CA ASN A 56 -4.26 -1.81 -10.55
C ASN A 56 -5.32 -0.72 -10.60
N PHE A 57 -4.93 0.55 -10.40
CA PHE A 57 -5.83 1.69 -10.57
C PHE A 57 -6.21 1.88 -12.05
N GLU A 58 -5.24 1.80 -12.94
CA GLU A 58 -5.47 2.00 -14.37
C GLU A 58 -6.35 0.91 -14.98
N SER A 59 -6.25 -0.33 -14.50
CA SER A 59 -7.07 -1.43 -14.98
C SER A 59 -8.49 -1.44 -14.41
N GLY A 60 -8.77 -0.58 -13.42
CA GLY A 60 -10.07 -0.52 -12.77
C GLY A 60 -10.26 -1.53 -11.66
N GLU A 61 -9.24 -2.29 -11.29
CA GLU A 61 -9.30 -3.24 -10.18
C GLU A 61 -9.47 -2.52 -8.83
N LEU A 62 -8.93 -1.31 -8.72
CA LEU A 62 -9.08 -0.48 -7.53
C LEU A 62 -9.87 0.77 -7.89
N HIS A 63 -10.96 1.02 -7.18
CA HIS A 63 -11.81 2.19 -7.40
C HIS A 63 -11.49 3.31 -6.41
N ALA A 64 -11.30 2.96 -5.16
CA ALA A 64 -10.99 3.92 -4.11
C ALA A 64 -10.10 3.23 -3.08
N LEU A 65 -9.07 3.93 -2.65
CA LEU A 65 -8.13 3.41 -1.67
C LEU A 65 -7.77 4.49 -0.67
N SER A 66 -7.99 4.21 0.61
CA SER A 66 -7.46 5.03 1.70
C SER A 66 -6.13 4.42 2.12
N LEU A 67 -5.08 5.23 2.18
CA LEU A 67 -3.74 4.75 2.46
C LEU A 67 -3.21 5.32 3.76
N GLU A 68 -2.70 4.44 4.62
CA GLU A 68 -1.92 4.82 5.80
C GLU A 68 -0.55 4.19 5.69
N THR A 69 0.48 4.96 6.03
CA THR A 69 1.84 4.45 6.10
C THR A 69 2.46 4.82 7.45
N HIS A 70 3.25 3.91 7.99
CA HIS A 70 3.86 4.08 9.29
C HIS A 70 5.30 3.60 9.26
N SER A 71 6.14 4.24 10.04
CA SER A 71 7.53 3.81 10.25
C SER A 71 7.58 2.86 11.44
N LYS A 72 8.41 1.82 11.35
CA LYS A 72 8.63 0.90 12.47
C LYS A 72 9.68 1.42 13.46
N GLY A 73 10.51 2.31 13.02
CA GLY A 73 11.61 2.76 13.87
C GLY A 73 11.67 4.21 14.12
#